data_ee725d08256a71e37a46d8562e2d919d
#
_entry.id   ee725d08256a71e37a46d8562e2d919d
#
_cell.length_a   1.000
_cell.length_b   1.000
_cell.length_c   1.000
_cell.angle_alpha   90.00
_cell.angle_beta   90.00
_cell.angle_gamma   90.00
#
_symmetry.space_group_name_H-M   'P 1'
#
loop_
_entity.id
_entity.type
_entity.pdbx_description
1 polymer ?
#
loop_
_entity_poly.entity_id
_entity_poly.type
_entity_poly.pdbx_seq_one_letter_code
_entity_poly.pdbx_strand_id
1 'polypeptide(L)'
;MKNLENKVAIVTGGNSGIGYAAAADLVAKGAKVIVTGRNKEALAQAEKELNVTGIVADQSDLKSIDSLVEQVKAQFGKVDILFLNAGIAAFAPVDVATEEHYDSIMNVNVKGVYFTVQKILPILKDGGSIIFNTSVNAQLGMPGSSVYGASKAAVLSLNRIFAGELAPRKIRVNTVSPGPIETPLYGKVGLEKEEVEGLGAALGQKILLKRFGQASEVAKTVSFLASDDASFITGTEIVVDGGLTVNTVL
;
A
#
# COMPACT_ATOMS: atom_id res chain seq x y z
N MET A 1 15.63 -8.06 15.24
CA MET A 1 15.58 -7.08 16.34
C MET A 1 14.18 -6.47 16.40
N LYS A 2 13.62 -6.28 17.58
CA LYS A 2 12.31 -5.62 17.77
C LYS A 2 12.51 -4.10 17.78
N ASN A 3 12.69 -3.50 16.61
CA ASN A 3 12.95 -2.06 16.47
C ASN A 3 11.69 -1.19 16.34
N LEU A 4 10.49 -1.78 16.47
CA LEU A 4 9.20 -1.09 16.46
C LEU A 4 8.41 -1.29 17.75
N GLU A 5 9.07 -1.64 18.86
CA GLU A 5 8.42 -1.80 20.16
C GLU A 5 7.69 -0.51 20.58
N ASN A 6 6.46 -0.70 21.07
CA ASN A 6 5.55 0.39 21.48
C ASN A 6 5.08 1.35 20.37
N LYS A 7 5.43 1.10 19.10
CA LYS A 7 4.87 1.85 17.98
C LYS A 7 3.48 1.36 17.66
N VAL A 8 2.59 2.27 17.30
CA VAL A 8 1.24 1.98 16.80
C VAL A 8 1.22 2.20 15.30
N ALA A 9 0.84 1.16 14.54
CA ALA A 9 0.81 1.19 13.09
C ALA A 9 -0.60 0.95 12.55
N ILE A 10 -1.01 1.73 11.55
CA ILE A 10 -2.20 1.46 10.73
C ILE A 10 -1.75 0.92 9.39
N VAL A 11 -2.35 -0.19 8.96
CA VAL A 11 -2.15 -0.78 7.63
C VAL A 11 -3.51 -0.84 6.92
N THR A 12 -3.71 0.02 5.93
CA THR A 12 -4.95 -0.05 5.13
C THR A 12 -4.90 -1.22 4.16
N GLY A 13 -6.03 -1.95 4.02
CA GLY A 13 -6.05 -3.18 3.23
C GLY A 13 -5.15 -4.29 3.81
N GLY A 14 -5.01 -4.33 5.15
CA GLY A 14 -4.11 -5.25 5.85
C GLY A 14 -4.63 -6.68 6.00
N ASN A 15 -5.79 -7.00 5.44
CA ASN A 15 -6.42 -8.32 5.54
C ASN A 15 -6.05 -9.27 4.38
N SER A 16 -5.17 -8.88 3.46
CA SER A 16 -4.68 -9.75 2.38
C SER A 16 -3.39 -9.23 1.73
N GLY A 17 -2.69 -10.10 0.98
CA GLY A 17 -1.56 -9.75 0.12
C GLY A 17 -0.44 -8.99 0.81
N ILE A 18 0.03 -7.91 0.18
CA ILE A 18 1.14 -7.08 0.70
C ILE A 18 0.78 -6.47 2.05
N GLY A 19 -0.46 -5.99 2.22
CA GLY A 19 -0.90 -5.40 3.48
C GLY A 19 -0.85 -6.39 4.65
N TYR A 20 -1.31 -7.62 4.42
CA TYR A 20 -1.24 -8.69 5.41
C TYR A 20 0.20 -9.05 5.77
N ALA A 21 1.06 -9.20 4.78
CA ALA A 21 2.48 -9.49 5.00
C ALA A 21 3.19 -8.34 5.74
N ALA A 22 2.84 -7.08 5.42
CA ALA A 22 3.37 -5.91 6.12
C ALA A 22 2.89 -5.86 7.58
N ALA A 23 1.60 -6.14 7.83
CA ALA A 23 1.07 -6.25 9.20
C ALA A 23 1.81 -7.32 10.01
N ALA A 24 2.02 -8.50 9.42
CA ALA A 24 2.78 -9.59 10.05
C ALA A 24 4.22 -9.20 10.41
N ASP A 25 4.94 -8.53 9.48
CA ASP A 25 6.32 -8.12 9.72
C ASP A 25 6.43 -6.99 10.76
N LEU A 26 5.47 -6.05 10.76
CA LEU A 26 5.39 -4.99 11.78
C LEU A 26 5.12 -5.56 13.18
N VAL A 27 4.20 -6.54 13.30
CA VAL A 27 3.94 -7.25 14.56
C VAL A 27 5.19 -8.00 15.03
N ALA A 28 5.86 -8.73 14.15
CA ALA A 28 7.08 -9.46 14.47
C ALA A 28 8.20 -8.52 14.99
N LYS A 29 8.19 -7.25 14.57
CA LYS A 29 9.11 -6.20 15.04
C LYS A 29 8.63 -5.47 16.29
N GLY A 30 7.50 -5.86 16.86
CA GLY A 30 7.00 -5.38 18.16
C GLY A 30 5.97 -4.25 18.09
N ALA A 31 5.50 -3.87 16.90
CA ALA A 31 4.45 -2.86 16.76
C ALA A 31 3.07 -3.40 17.18
N LYS A 32 2.22 -2.51 17.71
CA LYS A 32 0.78 -2.73 17.82
C LYS A 32 0.15 -2.33 16.49
N VAL A 33 -0.44 -3.29 15.78
CA VAL A 33 -0.90 -3.09 14.41
C VAL A 33 -2.41 -3.09 14.34
N ILE A 34 -2.94 -2.10 13.63
CA ILE A 34 -4.34 -1.98 13.24
C ILE A 34 -4.40 -2.26 11.74
N VAL A 35 -5.25 -3.19 11.34
CA VAL A 35 -5.50 -3.50 9.93
C VAL A 35 -6.90 -3.06 9.55
N THR A 36 -7.06 -2.52 8.34
CA THR A 36 -8.38 -2.15 7.82
C THR A 36 -8.71 -2.91 6.55
N GLY A 37 -10.01 -3.04 6.29
CA GLY A 37 -10.55 -3.67 5.09
C GLY A 37 -12.07 -3.65 5.10
N ARG A 38 -12.70 -4.05 3.99
CA ARG A 38 -14.16 -4.10 3.86
C ARG A 38 -14.76 -5.45 4.28
N ASN A 39 -13.98 -6.52 4.16
CA ASN A 39 -14.45 -7.89 4.46
C ASN A 39 -14.22 -8.19 5.95
N LYS A 40 -15.31 -8.37 6.70
CA LYS A 40 -15.29 -8.62 8.14
C LYS A 40 -14.66 -9.97 8.50
N GLU A 41 -14.95 -10.98 7.72
CA GLU A 41 -14.44 -12.36 7.92
C GLU A 41 -12.91 -12.40 7.74
N ALA A 42 -12.41 -11.76 6.67
CA ALA A 42 -10.98 -11.67 6.42
C ALA A 42 -10.24 -10.82 7.47
N LEU A 43 -10.90 -9.78 8.03
CA LEU A 43 -10.35 -9.02 9.15
C LEU A 43 -10.28 -9.88 10.41
N ALA A 44 -11.36 -10.59 10.77
CA ALA A 44 -11.38 -11.48 11.93
C ALA A 44 -10.32 -12.61 11.82
N GLN A 45 -10.09 -13.11 10.60
CA GLN A 45 -9.02 -14.08 10.36
C GLN A 45 -7.65 -13.45 10.61
N ALA A 46 -7.38 -12.23 10.08
CA ALA A 46 -6.13 -11.53 10.31
C ALA A 46 -5.90 -11.22 11.81
N GLU A 47 -6.94 -10.81 12.55
CA GLU A 47 -6.86 -10.62 14.00
C GLU A 47 -6.39 -11.88 14.72
N LYS A 48 -7.01 -13.01 14.39
CA LYS A 48 -6.69 -14.30 15.00
C LYS A 48 -5.26 -14.78 14.68
N GLU A 49 -4.83 -14.61 13.43
CA GLU A 49 -3.54 -15.14 12.95
C GLU A 49 -2.36 -14.25 13.33
N LEU A 50 -2.54 -12.93 13.30
CA LEU A 50 -1.46 -11.97 13.46
C LEU A 50 -1.44 -11.26 14.82
N ASN A 51 -2.48 -11.42 15.66
CA ASN A 51 -2.66 -10.65 16.89
C ASN A 51 -2.68 -9.12 16.61
N VAL A 52 -3.49 -8.72 15.65
CA VAL A 52 -3.73 -7.34 15.24
C VAL A 52 -5.14 -6.89 15.63
N THR A 53 -5.44 -5.60 15.52
CA THR A 53 -6.81 -5.09 15.65
C THR A 53 -7.40 -4.84 14.28
N GLY A 54 -8.50 -5.49 13.93
CA GLY A 54 -9.23 -5.30 12.69
C GLY A 54 -10.29 -4.20 12.82
N ILE A 55 -10.29 -3.23 11.93
CA ILE A 55 -11.33 -2.20 11.83
C ILE A 55 -11.92 -2.20 10.42
N VAL A 56 -13.24 -2.38 10.33
CA VAL A 56 -13.92 -2.29 9.04
C VAL A 56 -13.86 -0.86 8.54
N ALA A 57 -13.25 -0.64 7.40
CA ALA A 57 -13.20 0.65 6.74
C ALA A 57 -13.16 0.51 5.23
N ASP A 58 -13.95 1.33 4.55
CA ASP A 58 -13.91 1.51 3.09
C ASP A 58 -13.13 2.79 2.77
N GLN A 59 -12.00 2.64 2.08
CA GLN A 59 -11.15 3.78 1.71
C GLN A 59 -11.79 4.70 0.68
N SER A 60 -12.83 4.27 -0.03
CA SER A 60 -13.59 5.14 -0.95
C SER A 60 -14.65 6.00 -0.24
N ASP A 61 -15.00 5.67 1.01
CA ASP A 61 -16.00 6.39 1.80
C ASP A 61 -15.35 7.24 2.91
N LEU A 62 -15.47 8.56 2.77
CA LEU A 62 -14.90 9.52 3.72
C LEU A 62 -15.50 9.40 5.13
N LYS A 63 -16.78 9.02 5.26
CA LYS A 63 -17.41 8.80 6.57
C LYS A 63 -16.84 7.54 7.24
N SER A 64 -16.57 6.52 6.45
CA SER A 64 -15.91 5.32 6.95
C SER A 64 -14.49 5.61 7.44
N ILE A 65 -13.75 6.49 6.77
CA ILE A 65 -12.44 6.96 7.21
C ILE A 65 -12.56 7.79 8.51
N ASP A 66 -13.57 8.66 8.64
CA ASP A 66 -13.82 9.39 9.90
C ASP A 66 -14.05 8.44 11.08
N SER A 67 -14.90 7.44 10.89
CA SER A 67 -15.16 6.40 11.90
C SER A 67 -13.89 5.62 12.27
N LEU A 68 -13.04 5.29 11.29
CA LEU A 68 -11.74 4.67 11.55
C LEU A 68 -10.89 5.54 12.49
N VAL A 69 -10.77 6.84 12.18
CA VAL A 69 -9.95 7.78 12.97
C VAL A 69 -10.44 7.88 14.41
N GLU A 70 -11.76 7.98 14.61
CA GLU A 70 -12.37 8.03 15.95
C GLU A 70 -12.10 6.75 16.75
N GLN A 71 -12.28 5.57 16.14
CA GLN A 71 -12.02 4.29 16.78
C GLN A 71 -10.54 4.14 17.17
N VAL A 72 -9.61 4.49 16.26
CA VAL A 72 -8.18 4.45 16.53
C VAL A 72 -7.80 5.42 17.64
N LYS A 73 -8.32 6.65 17.61
CA LYS A 73 -8.09 7.64 18.66
C LYS A 73 -8.56 7.16 20.02
N ALA A 74 -9.74 6.57 20.10
CA ALA A 74 -10.32 6.07 21.35
C ALA A 74 -9.51 4.90 21.92
N GLN A 75 -9.03 3.97 21.09
CA GLN A 75 -8.37 2.74 21.56
C GLN A 75 -6.85 2.89 21.75
N PHE A 76 -6.20 3.72 20.92
CA PHE A 76 -4.73 3.80 20.84
C PHE A 76 -4.19 5.22 21.10
N GLY A 77 -5.05 6.24 21.04
CA GLY A 77 -4.69 7.65 21.22
C GLY A 77 -3.93 8.22 20.04
N LYS A 78 -2.69 7.82 19.85
CA LYS A 78 -1.79 8.31 18.80
C LYS A 78 -1.24 7.17 17.95
N VAL A 79 -0.88 7.50 16.69
CA VAL A 79 -0.32 6.58 15.71
C VAL A 79 1.11 7.00 15.39
N ASP A 80 2.01 6.04 15.20
CA ASP A 80 3.40 6.28 14.81
C ASP A 80 3.63 6.01 13.32
N ILE A 81 2.93 5.02 12.75
CA ILE A 81 3.15 4.50 11.40
C ILE A 81 1.82 4.42 10.65
N LEU A 82 1.79 4.93 9.42
CA LEU A 82 0.66 4.81 8.51
C LEU A 82 1.10 4.18 7.20
N PHE A 83 0.73 2.94 6.94
CA PHE A 83 0.95 2.28 5.66
C PHE A 83 -0.34 2.28 4.82
N LEU A 84 -0.34 3.09 3.78
CA LEU A 84 -1.44 3.27 2.84
C LEU A 84 -1.31 2.25 1.71
N ASN A 85 -1.85 1.06 1.94
CA ASN A 85 -1.76 -0.07 1.03
C ASN A 85 -3.09 -0.39 0.32
N ALA A 86 -4.23 -0.06 0.92
CA ALA A 86 -5.52 -0.31 0.29
C ALA A 86 -5.59 0.33 -1.10
N GLY A 87 -5.95 -0.47 -2.09
CA GLY A 87 -6.07 -0.05 -3.47
C GLY A 87 -6.71 -1.14 -4.31
N ILE A 88 -7.20 -0.76 -5.46
CA ILE A 88 -7.73 -1.67 -6.47
C ILE A 88 -6.93 -1.54 -7.76
N ALA A 89 -6.86 -2.64 -8.51
CA ALA A 89 -6.36 -2.67 -9.86
C ALA A 89 -7.46 -3.23 -10.76
N ALA A 90 -7.76 -2.50 -11.81
CA ALA A 90 -8.61 -2.95 -12.89
C ALA A 90 -8.04 -2.39 -14.19
N PHE A 91 -8.16 -3.15 -15.25
CA PHE A 91 -7.54 -2.85 -16.54
C PHE A 91 -8.61 -2.74 -17.61
N ALA A 92 -8.49 -1.71 -18.44
CA ALA A 92 -9.32 -1.51 -19.60
C ALA A 92 -8.53 -0.73 -20.68
N PRO A 93 -8.59 -1.11 -21.95
CA PRO A 93 -8.12 -0.28 -23.05
C PRO A 93 -8.77 1.10 -23.02
N VAL A 94 -8.03 2.13 -23.48
CA VAL A 94 -8.47 3.54 -23.35
C VAL A 94 -9.78 3.84 -24.08
N ASP A 95 -10.05 3.12 -25.15
CA ASP A 95 -11.23 3.28 -26.00
C ASP A 95 -12.52 2.64 -25.43
N VAL A 96 -12.39 1.80 -24.41
CA VAL A 96 -13.53 1.12 -23.76
C VAL A 96 -13.62 1.38 -22.25
N ALA A 97 -12.67 2.11 -21.68
CA ALA A 97 -12.72 2.50 -20.27
C ALA A 97 -13.91 3.41 -20.01
N THR A 98 -14.77 3.04 -19.05
CA THR A 98 -15.97 3.83 -18.67
C THR A 98 -15.66 4.83 -17.56
N GLU A 99 -16.58 5.78 -17.34
CA GLU A 99 -16.52 6.71 -16.22
C GLU A 99 -16.51 5.96 -14.87
N GLU A 100 -17.34 4.91 -14.73
CA GLU A 100 -17.39 4.09 -13.51
C GLU A 100 -16.06 3.36 -13.26
N HIS A 101 -15.40 2.88 -14.34
CA HIS A 101 -14.06 2.30 -14.23
C HIS A 101 -13.07 3.33 -13.73
N TYR A 102 -13.08 4.53 -14.30
CA TYR A 102 -12.22 5.64 -13.88
C TYR A 102 -12.47 6.03 -12.42
N ASP A 103 -13.74 6.31 -12.07
CA ASP A 103 -14.12 6.78 -10.75
C ASP A 103 -13.84 5.75 -9.65
N SER A 104 -14.10 4.48 -9.93
CA SER A 104 -13.83 3.41 -8.97
C SER A 104 -12.37 3.35 -8.56
N ILE A 105 -11.44 3.48 -9.52
CA ILE A 105 -10.01 3.46 -9.28
C ILE A 105 -9.55 4.75 -8.59
N MET A 106 -9.95 5.90 -9.10
CA MET A 106 -9.50 7.19 -8.58
C MET A 106 -10.06 7.46 -7.17
N ASN A 107 -11.30 7.06 -6.90
CA ASN A 107 -11.89 7.22 -5.57
C ASN A 107 -11.16 6.40 -4.50
N VAL A 108 -10.77 5.16 -4.78
CA VAL A 108 -10.04 4.34 -3.83
C VAL A 108 -8.56 4.73 -3.77
N ASN A 109 -7.89 4.76 -4.94
CA ASN A 109 -6.43 4.83 -5.01
C ASN A 109 -5.87 6.25 -4.79
N VAL A 110 -6.64 7.30 -5.06
CA VAL A 110 -6.17 8.69 -4.96
C VAL A 110 -6.95 9.44 -3.89
N LYS A 111 -8.26 9.64 -4.08
CA LYS A 111 -9.10 10.40 -3.15
C LYS A 111 -9.06 9.79 -1.74
N GLY A 112 -9.29 8.49 -1.63
CA GLY A 112 -9.26 7.79 -0.35
C GLY A 112 -7.90 7.86 0.33
N VAL A 113 -6.80 7.72 -0.42
CA VAL A 113 -5.43 7.84 0.09
C VAL A 113 -5.19 9.24 0.64
N TYR A 114 -5.51 10.28 -0.14
CA TYR A 114 -5.33 11.68 0.27
C TYR A 114 -6.07 11.98 1.59
N PHE A 115 -7.38 11.65 1.63
CA PHE A 115 -8.19 11.95 2.80
C PHE A 115 -7.88 11.05 4.00
N THR A 116 -7.38 9.84 3.80
CA THR A 116 -6.88 9.02 4.91
C THR A 116 -5.69 9.70 5.59
N VAL A 117 -4.71 10.22 4.81
CA VAL A 117 -3.61 11.01 5.39
C VAL A 117 -4.16 12.20 6.15
N GLN A 118 -4.97 13.04 5.50
CA GLN A 118 -5.51 14.27 6.09
C GLN A 118 -6.20 14.02 7.44
N LYS A 119 -7.05 12.99 7.49
CA LYS A 119 -7.85 12.69 8.69
C LYS A 119 -7.05 12.01 9.81
N ILE A 120 -5.98 11.28 9.48
CA ILE A 120 -5.07 10.67 10.45
C ILE A 120 -4.06 11.68 11.01
N LEU A 121 -3.70 12.73 10.28
CA LEU A 121 -2.70 13.73 10.71
C LEU A 121 -2.89 14.28 12.13
N PRO A 122 -4.12 14.56 12.65
CA PRO A 122 -4.31 15.03 14.02
C PRO A 122 -3.89 14.01 15.09
N ILE A 123 -3.93 12.72 14.79
CA ILE A 123 -3.55 11.64 15.69
C ILE A 123 -2.20 11.01 15.33
N LEU A 124 -1.58 11.38 14.21
CA LEU A 124 -0.24 10.95 13.85
C LEU A 124 0.79 11.71 14.70
N LYS A 125 1.72 11.00 15.32
CA LYS A 125 2.76 11.61 16.15
C LYS A 125 3.76 12.38 15.31
N ASP A 126 4.35 13.41 15.87
CA ASP A 126 5.54 14.03 15.32
C ASP A 126 6.70 13.02 15.34
N GLY A 127 7.50 13.01 14.29
CA GLY A 127 8.51 11.96 14.06
C GLY A 127 7.93 10.65 13.51
N GLY A 128 6.64 10.59 13.16
CA GLY A 128 6.00 9.43 12.57
C GLY A 128 6.48 9.10 11.15
N SER A 129 5.98 7.99 10.61
CA SER A 129 6.30 7.54 9.25
C SER A 129 5.02 7.24 8.46
N ILE A 130 4.89 7.83 7.29
CA ILE A 130 3.85 7.52 6.28
C ILE A 130 4.52 6.77 5.14
N ILE A 131 3.95 5.64 4.75
CA ILE A 131 4.43 4.86 3.62
C ILE A 131 3.27 4.64 2.65
N PHE A 132 3.47 4.98 1.39
CA PHE A 132 2.52 4.68 0.32
C PHE A 132 2.88 3.39 -0.40
N ASN A 133 1.88 2.63 -0.79
CA ASN A 133 2.00 1.51 -1.71
C ASN A 133 1.54 1.95 -3.12
N THR A 134 2.50 2.22 -4.00
CA THR A 134 2.24 2.55 -5.39
C THR A 134 2.37 1.31 -6.30
N SER A 135 3.03 1.41 -7.41
CA SER A 135 3.31 0.32 -8.36
C SER A 135 4.36 0.78 -9.35
N VAL A 136 5.10 -0.13 -9.93
CA VAL A 136 5.92 0.14 -11.13
C VAL A 136 5.11 0.73 -12.29
N ASN A 137 3.79 0.50 -12.31
CA ASN A 137 2.88 1.11 -13.29
C ASN A 137 2.73 2.64 -13.14
N ALA A 138 3.24 3.23 -12.06
CA ALA A 138 3.37 4.69 -11.96
C ALA A 138 4.39 5.25 -12.96
N GLN A 139 5.29 4.42 -13.47
CA GLN A 139 6.39 4.79 -14.36
C GLN A 139 6.38 4.02 -15.69
N LEU A 140 5.85 2.79 -15.70
CA LEU A 140 5.81 1.96 -16.90
C LEU A 140 4.52 2.18 -17.70
N GLY A 141 4.68 2.31 -19.03
CA GLY A 141 3.55 2.33 -19.96
C GLY A 141 3.07 0.91 -20.26
N MET A 142 2.14 0.41 -19.46
CA MET A 142 1.50 -0.89 -19.68
C MET A 142 0.13 -0.70 -20.35
N PRO A 143 -0.09 -1.25 -21.56
CA PRO A 143 -1.37 -1.18 -22.25
C PRO A 143 -2.52 -1.67 -21.34
N GLY A 144 -3.66 -0.99 -21.40
CA GLY A 144 -4.84 -1.29 -20.59
C GLY A 144 -4.79 -0.76 -19.15
N SER A 145 -3.66 -0.21 -18.68
CA SER A 145 -3.51 0.27 -17.30
C SER A 145 -3.58 1.78 -17.13
N SER A 146 -4.14 2.52 -18.09
CA SER A 146 -4.08 3.99 -18.11
C SER A 146 -4.59 4.63 -16.81
N VAL A 147 -5.78 4.27 -16.34
CA VAL A 147 -6.37 4.83 -15.12
C VAL A 147 -5.61 4.35 -13.87
N TYR A 148 -5.29 3.06 -13.81
CA TYR A 148 -4.53 2.50 -12.69
C TYR A 148 -3.14 3.14 -12.58
N GLY A 149 -2.39 3.19 -13.68
CA GLY A 149 -1.07 3.82 -13.74
C GLY A 149 -1.12 5.29 -13.33
N ALA A 150 -2.08 6.06 -13.88
CA ALA A 150 -2.30 7.46 -13.49
C ALA A 150 -2.60 7.60 -11.99
N SER A 151 -3.43 6.72 -11.41
CA SER A 151 -3.72 6.73 -9.99
C SER A 151 -2.46 6.52 -9.12
N LYS A 152 -1.60 5.60 -9.52
CA LYS A 152 -0.34 5.30 -8.81
C LYS A 152 0.70 6.41 -8.99
N ALA A 153 0.77 7.03 -10.17
CA ALA A 153 1.61 8.21 -10.42
C ALA A 153 1.14 9.43 -9.59
N ALA A 154 -0.17 9.63 -9.44
CA ALA A 154 -0.71 10.68 -8.56
C ALA A 154 -0.24 10.48 -7.11
N VAL A 155 -0.33 9.26 -6.56
CA VAL A 155 0.15 8.96 -5.20
C VAL A 155 1.66 9.15 -5.08
N LEU A 156 2.43 8.79 -6.10
CA LEU A 156 3.88 9.03 -6.12
C LEU A 156 4.22 10.53 -6.12
N SER A 157 3.39 11.36 -6.76
CA SER A 157 3.51 12.83 -6.66
C SER A 157 3.18 13.33 -5.25
N LEU A 158 2.09 12.83 -4.63
CA LEU A 158 1.71 13.17 -3.25
C LEU A 158 2.82 12.83 -2.24
N ASN A 159 3.55 11.75 -2.44
CA ASN A 159 4.69 11.39 -1.59
C ASN A 159 5.68 12.54 -1.43
N ARG A 160 6.12 13.14 -2.53
CA ARG A 160 7.09 14.24 -2.51
C ARG A 160 6.52 15.51 -1.88
N ILE A 161 5.25 15.82 -2.18
CA ILE A 161 4.57 17.01 -1.65
C ILE A 161 4.39 16.86 -0.14
N PHE A 162 3.86 15.73 0.34
CA PHE A 162 3.65 15.51 1.77
C PHE A 162 4.96 15.39 2.56
N ALA A 163 6.03 14.88 1.95
CA ALA A 163 7.35 14.89 2.58
C ALA A 163 7.80 16.33 2.93
N GLY A 164 7.57 17.28 2.02
CA GLY A 164 7.86 18.70 2.27
C GLY A 164 6.92 19.33 3.29
N GLU A 165 5.60 19.13 3.13
CA GLU A 165 4.59 19.75 4.00
C GLU A 165 4.66 19.25 5.45
N LEU A 166 5.03 17.98 5.65
CA LEU A 166 5.07 17.35 6.97
C LEU A 166 6.45 17.36 7.64
N ALA A 167 7.47 17.85 6.94
CA ALA A 167 8.84 17.99 7.48
C ALA A 167 8.91 18.83 8.77
N PRO A 168 8.14 19.93 8.96
CA PRO A 168 8.14 20.68 10.24
C PRO A 168 7.70 19.82 11.44
N ARG A 169 6.90 18.77 11.22
CA ARG A 169 6.50 17.78 12.22
C ARG A 169 7.45 16.59 12.31
N LYS A 170 8.57 16.62 11.57
CA LYS A 170 9.54 15.51 11.46
C LYS A 170 8.91 14.20 11.00
N ILE A 171 7.76 14.25 10.32
CA ILE A 171 7.10 13.09 9.75
C ILE A 171 7.80 12.76 8.42
N ARG A 172 8.28 11.52 8.29
CA ARG A 172 8.86 11.02 7.05
C ARG A 172 7.76 10.45 6.16
N VAL A 173 7.83 10.72 4.87
CA VAL A 173 6.86 10.22 3.89
C VAL A 173 7.63 9.56 2.76
N ASN A 174 7.38 8.28 2.53
CA ASN A 174 8.09 7.49 1.52
C ASN A 174 7.11 6.56 0.76
N THR A 175 7.60 5.96 -0.29
CA THR A 175 6.82 5.09 -1.16
C THR A 175 7.55 3.77 -1.39
N VAL A 176 6.81 2.67 -1.39
CA VAL A 176 7.21 1.40 -2.00
C VAL A 176 6.46 1.23 -3.31
N SER A 177 7.16 0.81 -4.37
CA SER A 177 6.61 0.56 -5.70
C SER A 177 6.87 -0.89 -6.08
N PRO A 178 5.93 -1.80 -5.78
CA PRO A 178 6.08 -3.20 -6.14
C PRO A 178 5.98 -3.41 -7.65
N GLY A 179 6.75 -4.36 -8.16
CA GLY A 179 6.54 -5.03 -9.42
C GLY A 179 5.52 -6.17 -9.31
N PRO A 180 5.62 -7.20 -10.15
CA PRO A 180 4.80 -8.40 -10.03
C PRO A 180 5.08 -9.15 -8.75
N ILE A 181 4.09 -9.19 -7.83
CA ILE A 181 4.15 -9.84 -6.53
C ILE A 181 3.07 -10.91 -6.45
N GLU A 182 3.40 -12.10 -6.00
CA GLU A 182 2.44 -13.18 -5.76
C GLU A 182 1.45 -12.76 -4.67
N THR A 183 0.23 -12.44 -5.08
CA THR A 183 -0.85 -12.00 -4.19
C THR A 183 -2.21 -12.43 -4.75
N PRO A 184 -3.27 -12.48 -3.91
CA PRO A 184 -4.63 -12.73 -4.39
C PRO A 184 -5.18 -11.66 -5.35
N LEU A 185 -4.43 -10.61 -5.64
CA LEU A 185 -4.84 -9.54 -6.55
C LEU A 185 -5.08 -10.07 -7.97
N TYR A 186 -4.21 -10.96 -8.46
CA TYR A 186 -4.34 -11.53 -9.82
C TYR A 186 -5.64 -12.30 -10.03
N GLY A 187 -6.20 -12.95 -9.01
CA GLY A 187 -7.52 -13.57 -9.07
C GLY A 187 -8.71 -12.60 -9.06
N LYS A 188 -8.45 -11.29 -8.94
CA LYS A 188 -9.49 -10.24 -8.85
C LYS A 188 -9.50 -9.28 -10.05
N VAL A 189 -8.56 -9.43 -10.98
CA VAL A 189 -8.45 -8.54 -12.16
C VAL A 189 -9.31 -8.96 -13.34
N GLY A 190 -10.16 -9.99 -13.18
CA GLY A 190 -11.11 -10.42 -14.21
C GLY A 190 -10.50 -11.23 -15.36
N LEU A 191 -9.30 -11.76 -15.18
CA LEU A 191 -8.64 -12.65 -16.14
C LEU A 191 -8.91 -14.12 -15.79
N GLU A 192 -9.05 -14.96 -16.80
CA GLU A 192 -9.13 -16.41 -16.63
C GLU A 192 -7.77 -16.96 -16.12
N LYS A 193 -7.81 -18.15 -15.51
CA LYS A 193 -6.63 -18.74 -14.87
C LYS A 193 -5.47 -18.92 -15.85
N GLU A 194 -5.76 -19.39 -17.05
CA GLU A 194 -4.80 -19.60 -18.14
C GLU A 194 -4.19 -18.28 -18.61
N GLU A 195 -4.96 -17.20 -18.66
CA GLU A 195 -4.48 -15.86 -19.00
C GLU A 195 -3.54 -15.31 -17.91
N VAL A 196 -3.89 -15.53 -16.64
CA VAL A 196 -3.03 -15.16 -15.50
C VAL A 196 -1.71 -15.93 -15.52
N GLU A 197 -1.75 -17.23 -15.79
CA GLU A 197 -0.54 -18.07 -15.90
C GLU A 197 0.33 -17.67 -17.10
N GLY A 198 -0.28 -17.41 -18.26
CA GLY A 198 0.43 -16.94 -19.46
C GLY A 198 1.08 -15.55 -19.26
N LEU A 199 0.34 -14.61 -18.68
CA LEU A 199 0.86 -13.30 -18.31
C LEU A 199 1.98 -13.40 -17.27
N GLY A 200 1.82 -14.27 -16.29
CA GLY A 200 2.81 -14.55 -15.27
C GLY A 200 4.12 -15.08 -15.85
N ALA A 201 4.03 -16.04 -16.79
CA ALA A 201 5.22 -16.57 -17.49
C ALA A 201 5.91 -15.50 -18.32
N ALA A 202 5.15 -14.68 -19.10
CA ALA A 202 5.69 -13.62 -19.92
C ALA A 202 6.36 -12.51 -19.10
N LEU A 203 5.74 -12.08 -18.00
CA LEU A 203 6.32 -11.09 -17.08
C LEU A 203 7.54 -11.67 -16.37
N GLY A 204 7.50 -12.93 -15.96
CA GLY A 204 8.64 -13.61 -15.32
C GLY A 204 9.90 -13.59 -16.18
N GLN A 205 9.77 -13.71 -17.52
CA GLN A 205 10.90 -13.60 -18.42
C GLN A 205 11.51 -12.19 -18.47
N LYS A 206 10.69 -11.16 -18.27
CA LYS A 206 11.15 -9.76 -18.26
C LYS A 206 11.78 -9.33 -16.94
N ILE A 207 11.44 -9.97 -15.84
CA ILE A 207 12.05 -9.71 -14.53
C ILE A 207 13.49 -10.23 -14.54
N LEU A 208 14.47 -9.42 -14.12
CA LEU A 208 15.87 -9.84 -14.09
C LEU A 208 16.10 -11.03 -13.15
N LEU A 209 15.45 -11.05 -12.00
CA LEU A 209 15.53 -12.17 -11.05
C LEU A 209 14.69 -13.40 -11.44
N LYS A 210 14.05 -13.40 -12.62
CA LYS A 210 13.32 -14.53 -13.23
C LYS A 210 12.24 -15.17 -12.36
N ARG A 211 11.65 -14.40 -11.46
CA ARG A 211 10.51 -14.82 -10.63
C ARG A 211 9.66 -13.63 -10.22
N PHE A 212 8.44 -13.90 -9.82
CA PHE A 212 7.64 -12.92 -9.07
C PHE A 212 8.23 -12.72 -7.67
N GLY A 213 8.05 -11.54 -7.12
CA GLY A 213 8.36 -11.26 -5.72
C GLY A 213 7.31 -11.83 -4.79
N GLN A 214 7.71 -12.06 -3.54
CA GLN A 214 6.81 -12.45 -2.46
C GLN A 214 6.32 -11.19 -1.71
N ALA A 215 5.08 -11.22 -1.20
CA ALA A 215 4.55 -10.12 -0.40
C ALA A 215 5.44 -9.76 0.81
N SER A 216 6.13 -10.76 1.37
CA SER A 216 7.09 -10.57 2.46
C SER A 216 8.33 -9.75 2.08
N GLU A 217 8.73 -9.74 0.80
CA GLU A 217 9.86 -8.94 0.33
C GLU A 217 9.50 -7.45 0.32
N VAL A 218 8.29 -7.11 -0.09
CA VAL A 218 7.74 -5.75 0.02
C VAL A 218 7.54 -5.35 1.48
N ALA A 219 7.01 -6.25 2.31
CA ALA A 219 6.77 -6.01 3.74
C ALA A 219 8.04 -5.61 4.50
N LYS A 220 9.18 -6.24 4.21
CA LYS A 220 10.48 -5.88 4.81
C LYS A 220 10.90 -4.46 4.47
N THR A 221 10.65 -4.01 3.24
CA THR A 221 10.92 -2.62 2.84
C THR A 221 10.00 -1.65 3.58
N VAL A 222 8.72 -1.99 3.74
CA VAL A 222 7.76 -1.19 4.53
C VAL A 222 8.23 -1.05 5.97
N SER A 223 8.60 -2.13 6.62
CA SER A 223 9.07 -2.11 8.01
C SER A 223 10.39 -1.37 8.18
N PHE A 224 11.30 -1.45 7.21
CA PHE A 224 12.52 -0.65 7.17
C PHE A 224 12.17 0.84 7.12
N LEU A 225 11.32 1.27 6.19
CA LEU A 225 10.88 2.66 6.06
C LEU A 225 10.10 3.16 7.30
N ALA A 226 9.42 2.27 8.01
CA ALA A 226 8.71 2.57 9.24
C ALA A 226 9.64 2.79 10.44
N SER A 227 10.85 2.23 10.41
CA SER A 227 11.78 2.22 11.54
C SER A 227 12.73 3.43 11.55
N ASP A 228 13.46 3.57 12.66
CA ASP A 228 14.50 4.60 12.82
C ASP A 228 15.74 4.33 11.94
N ASP A 229 15.88 3.09 11.40
CA ASP A 229 16.93 2.76 10.42
C ASP A 229 16.78 3.60 9.12
N ALA A 230 15.58 4.12 8.85
CA ALA A 230 15.28 5.02 7.74
C ALA A 230 15.15 6.49 8.17
N SER A 231 15.76 6.90 9.29
CA SER A 231 15.57 8.23 9.90
C SER A 231 15.99 9.41 9.01
N PHE A 232 16.85 9.18 8.02
CA PHE A 232 17.29 10.21 7.06
C PHE A 232 16.71 9.99 5.65
N ILE A 233 15.65 9.15 5.53
CA ILE A 233 14.98 8.83 4.26
C ILE A 233 13.57 9.41 4.27
N THR A 234 13.32 10.40 3.41
CA THR A 234 12.00 11.00 3.19
C THR A 234 11.85 11.47 1.74
N GLY A 235 10.65 11.43 1.20
CA GLY A 235 10.33 11.83 -0.18
C GLY A 235 10.78 10.81 -1.25
N THR A 236 11.33 9.66 -0.86
CA THR A 236 11.85 8.67 -1.79
C THR A 236 10.81 7.65 -2.24
N GLU A 237 11.12 7.02 -3.35
CA GLU A 237 10.47 5.81 -3.86
C GLU A 237 11.47 4.65 -3.82
N ILE A 238 11.08 3.54 -3.20
CA ILE A 238 11.85 2.29 -3.26
C ILE A 238 11.09 1.31 -4.15
N VAL A 239 11.67 0.98 -5.29
CA VAL A 239 11.13 0.00 -6.23
C VAL A 239 11.51 -1.40 -5.75
N VAL A 240 10.52 -2.32 -5.70
CA VAL A 240 10.68 -3.71 -5.27
C VAL A 240 10.10 -4.61 -6.37
N ASP A 241 10.87 -4.83 -7.44
CA ASP A 241 10.37 -5.38 -8.70
C ASP A 241 11.25 -6.48 -9.33
N GLY A 242 12.30 -6.91 -8.65
CA GLY A 242 13.26 -7.88 -9.18
C GLY A 242 14.03 -7.40 -10.42
N GLY A 243 14.09 -6.08 -10.63
CA GLY A 243 14.78 -5.46 -11.76
C GLY A 243 13.94 -5.32 -13.03
N LEU A 244 12.61 -5.43 -12.92
CA LEU A 244 11.72 -5.27 -14.08
C LEU A 244 11.86 -3.90 -14.76
N THR A 245 11.91 -2.82 -13.96
CA THR A 245 11.95 -1.44 -14.46
C THR A 245 13.32 -1.03 -15.04
N VAL A 246 14.38 -1.73 -14.66
CA VAL A 246 15.75 -1.46 -15.17
C VAL A 246 16.19 -2.45 -16.24
N ASN A 247 15.33 -3.39 -16.62
CA ASN A 247 15.58 -4.31 -17.70
C ASN A 247 15.37 -3.56 -19.05
N THR A 248 16.45 -3.03 -19.59
CA THR A 248 16.47 -2.52 -20.95
C THR A 248 16.47 -3.71 -21.91
N VAL A 249 15.32 -3.94 -22.54
CA VAL A 249 15.21 -4.93 -23.61
C VAL A 249 16.09 -4.44 -24.77
N LEU A 250 17.23 -5.08 -24.94
CA LEU A 250 18.00 -5.06 -26.18
C LEU A 250 17.43 -6.10 -27.14
#